data_79bf44c0207bc6e65d6d70e445ae1ae7
#
_entry.id   79bf44c0207bc6e65d6d70e445ae1ae7
#
_cell.length_a   1.000
_cell.length_b   1.000
_cell.length_c   1.000
_cell.angle_alpha   90.00
_cell.angle_beta   90.00
_cell.angle_gamma   90.00
#
_symmetry.space_group_name_H-M   'P 1'
#
loop_
_entity.id
_entity.type
_entity.pdbx_description
1 polymer ?
#
loop_
_entity_poly.entity_id
_entity_poly.type
_entity_poly.pdbx_seq_one_letter_code
_entity_poly.pdbx_strand_id
1 'polypeptide(L)'
;MKTNEVLENIKARRSVRAYTDRQVSEEDLQAILEAATFAPSGMHLETWHFTAIQNADKLAELNERIKGAFAKSDEPKLQERGHSKAYCCYYHAPT
;
A
#
# COMPACT_ATOMS: atom_id res chain seq x y z
N MET A 1 16.94 22.51 -19.54
CA MET A 1 16.07 22.03 -18.42
C MET A 1 16.91 21.54 -17.28
N LYS A 2 16.57 21.96 -16.07
CA LYS A 2 17.24 21.42 -14.88
C LYS A 2 16.70 20.03 -14.56
N THR A 3 17.59 19.13 -14.14
CA THR A 3 17.23 17.82 -13.63
C THR A 3 18.19 17.41 -12.52
N ASN A 4 17.77 16.50 -11.68
CA ASN A 4 18.56 15.86 -10.64
C ASN A 4 17.91 14.52 -10.30
N GLU A 5 18.56 13.73 -9.45
CA GLU A 5 18.07 12.39 -9.08
C GLU A 5 16.66 12.43 -8.50
N VAL A 6 16.32 13.44 -7.71
CA VAL A 6 14.99 13.58 -7.10
C VAL A 6 13.92 13.77 -8.17
N LEU A 7 14.13 14.69 -9.11
CA LEU A 7 13.20 14.94 -10.20
C LEU A 7 13.07 13.73 -11.11
N GLU A 8 14.17 13.05 -11.39
CA GLU A 8 14.16 11.83 -12.19
C GLU A 8 13.36 10.72 -11.54
N ASN A 9 13.50 10.53 -10.24
CA ASN A 9 12.72 9.55 -9.49
C ASN A 9 11.22 9.87 -9.51
N ILE A 10 10.86 11.13 -9.33
CA ILE A 10 9.47 11.56 -9.41
C ILE A 10 8.86 11.23 -10.77
N LYS A 11 9.60 11.57 -11.85
CA LYS A 11 9.14 11.34 -13.22
C LYS A 11 9.09 9.86 -13.59
N ALA A 12 10.01 9.07 -13.07
CA ALA A 12 10.11 7.64 -13.37
C ALA A 12 9.10 6.78 -12.61
N ARG A 13 8.47 7.33 -11.57
CA ARG A 13 7.50 6.57 -10.76
C ARG A 13 6.39 6.00 -11.63
N ARG A 14 6.01 4.78 -11.33
CA ARG A 14 4.87 4.10 -11.95
C ARG A 14 4.01 3.48 -10.86
N SER A 15 2.74 3.33 -11.17
CA SER A 15 1.83 2.59 -10.31
C SER A 15 2.04 1.10 -10.54
N VAL A 16 2.74 0.45 -9.63
CA VAL A 16 3.04 -0.97 -9.74
C VAL A 16 1.91 -1.75 -9.08
N ARG A 17 1.36 -2.74 -9.80
CA ARG A 17 0.25 -3.58 -9.32
C ARG A 17 0.52 -5.08 -9.50
N ALA A 18 1.76 -5.43 -9.83
CA ALA A 18 2.21 -6.80 -9.89
C ALA A 18 3.53 -6.89 -9.16
N TYR A 19 3.66 -7.85 -8.27
CA TYR A 19 4.80 -7.96 -7.36
C TYR A 19 5.39 -9.37 -7.42
N THR A 20 6.68 -9.46 -7.12
CA THR A 20 7.32 -10.75 -6.87
C THR A 20 6.95 -11.21 -5.46
N ASP A 21 7.23 -12.47 -5.13
CA ASP A 21 7.05 -12.99 -3.77
C ASP A 21 8.24 -12.68 -2.85
N ARG A 22 9.25 -11.96 -3.36
CA ARG A 22 10.43 -11.56 -2.60
C ARG A 22 10.04 -10.55 -1.52
N GLN A 23 10.34 -10.88 -0.28
CA GLN A 23 10.05 -10.00 0.84
C GLN A 23 11.05 -8.84 0.91
N VAL A 24 10.55 -7.69 1.31
CA VAL A 24 11.38 -6.51 1.59
C VAL A 24 12.25 -6.81 2.81
N SER A 25 13.56 -6.49 2.72
CA SER A 25 14.47 -6.67 3.85
C SER A 25 14.10 -5.73 5.00
N GLU A 26 14.50 -6.10 6.22
CA GLU A 26 14.25 -5.25 7.38
C GLU A 26 14.92 -3.88 7.22
N GLU A 27 16.14 -3.85 6.69
CA GLU A 27 16.86 -2.59 6.43
C GLU A 27 16.10 -1.68 5.47
N ASP A 28 15.62 -2.24 4.35
CA ASP A 28 14.84 -1.48 3.37
C ASP A 28 13.51 -1.02 3.97
N LEU A 29 12.85 -1.87 4.73
CA LEU A 29 11.59 -1.53 5.39
C LEU A 29 11.79 -0.35 6.36
N GLN A 30 12.85 -0.38 7.16
CA GLN A 30 13.16 0.71 8.08
C GLN A 30 13.43 2.00 7.33
N ALA A 31 14.15 1.95 6.22
CA ALA A 31 14.41 3.14 5.41
C ALA A 31 13.12 3.74 4.84
N ILE A 32 12.21 2.90 4.37
CA ILE A 32 10.91 3.32 3.83
C ILE A 32 10.06 3.98 4.93
N LEU A 33 9.98 3.37 6.10
CA LEU A 33 9.21 3.89 7.23
C LEU A 33 9.81 5.21 7.73
N GLU A 34 11.13 5.30 7.82
CA GLU A 34 11.81 6.54 8.18
C GLU A 34 11.47 7.65 7.19
N ALA A 35 11.56 7.38 5.89
CA ALA A 35 11.20 8.35 4.86
C ALA A 35 9.76 8.85 5.03
N ALA A 36 8.84 7.97 5.36
CA ALA A 36 7.44 8.32 5.56
C ALA A 36 7.25 9.29 6.74
N THR A 37 8.07 9.19 7.78
CA THR A 37 7.96 10.08 8.95
C THR A 37 8.37 11.52 8.66
N PHE A 38 9.08 11.75 7.54
CA PHE A 38 9.45 13.09 7.12
C PHE A 38 8.41 13.77 6.23
N ALA A 39 7.27 13.12 5.98
CA ALA A 39 6.19 13.73 5.22
C ALA A 39 5.63 14.95 5.95
N PRO A 40 5.28 16.03 5.24
CA PRO A 40 4.70 17.20 5.89
C PRO A 40 3.31 16.89 6.44
N SER A 41 2.96 17.54 7.55
CA SER A 41 1.63 17.46 8.13
C SER A 41 1.11 18.84 8.47
N GLY A 42 -0.21 19.00 8.53
CA GLY A 42 -0.83 20.25 8.91
C GLY A 42 -0.42 20.63 10.33
N MET A 43 0.19 21.82 10.49
CA MET A 43 0.63 22.35 11.79
C MET A 43 1.56 21.42 12.57
N HIS A 44 2.28 20.54 11.87
CA HIS A 44 3.17 19.54 12.48
C HIS A 44 2.48 18.62 13.50
N LEU A 45 1.20 18.36 13.33
CA LEU A 45 0.44 17.51 14.24
C LEU A 45 0.83 16.04 14.12
N GLU A 46 1.42 15.64 12.98
CA GLU A 46 1.92 14.28 12.75
C GLU A 46 0.90 13.21 13.13
N THR A 47 -0.32 13.37 12.61
CA THR A 47 -1.47 12.51 12.94
C THR A 47 -1.43 11.14 12.30
N TRP A 48 -0.41 10.84 11.51
CA TRP A 48 -0.26 9.55 10.85
C TRP A 48 0.19 8.47 11.84
N HIS A 49 -0.14 7.26 11.48
CA HIS A 49 0.36 6.05 12.13
C HIS A 49 0.70 5.05 11.02
N PHE A 50 1.88 4.47 11.06
CA PHE A 50 2.33 3.52 10.04
C PHE A 50 2.37 2.11 10.65
N THR A 51 1.71 1.19 9.97
CA THR A 51 1.73 -0.22 10.33
C THR A 51 2.25 -1.01 9.13
N ALA A 52 3.38 -1.67 9.30
CA ALA A 52 3.94 -2.55 8.28
C ALA A 52 3.51 -4.00 8.56
N ILE A 53 2.96 -4.65 7.55
CA ILE A 53 2.48 -6.02 7.68
C ILE A 53 3.24 -6.89 6.67
N GLN A 54 4.01 -7.85 7.17
CA GLN A 54 4.78 -8.78 6.35
C GLN A 54 4.34 -10.23 6.55
N ASN A 55 3.30 -10.48 7.32
CA ASN A 55 2.75 -11.80 7.55
C ASN A 55 1.66 -12.09 6.51
N ALA A 56 1.86 -13.12 5.70
CA ALA A 56 0.95 -13.49 4.62
C ALA A 56 -0.47 -13.78 5.12
N ASP A 57 -0.60 -14.45 6.26
CA ASP A 57 -1.92 -14.79 6.82
C ASP A 57 -2.66 -13.53 7.28
N LYS A 58 -1.94 -12.58 7.86
CA LYS A 58 -2.53 -11.30 8.28
C LYS A 58 -2.97 -10.46 7.10
N LEU A 59 -2.18 -10.43 6.03
CA LEU A 59 -2.56 -9.73 4.80
C LEU A 59 -3.80 -10.35 4.17
N ALA A 60 -3.86 -11.67 4.12
CA ALA A 60 -5.03 -12.38 3.59
C ALA A 60 -6.28 -12.12 4.43
N GLU A 61 -6.16 -12.15 5.76
CA GLU A 61 -7.25 -11.83 6.66
C GLU A 61 -7.77 -10.41 6.46
N LEU A 62 -6.86 -9.44 6.35
CA LEU A 62 -7.21 -8.05 6.10
C LEU A 62 -7.96 -7.90 4.77
N ASN A 63 -7.48 -8.57 3.73
CA ASN A 63 -8.12 -8.54 2.42
C ASN A 63 -9.55 -9.09 2.49
N GLU A 64 -9.77 -10.21 3.18
CA GLU A 64 -11.11 -10.79 3.33
C GLU A 64 -12.05 -9.87 4.10
N ARG A 65 -11.57 -9.17 5.11
CA ARG A 65 -12.36 -8.19 5.85
C ARG A 65 -12.75 -7.00 4.98
N ILE A 66 -11.81 -6.50 4.17
CA ILE A 66 -12.07 -5.40 3.23
C ILE A 66 -13.09 -5.83 2.17
N LYS A 67 -12.95 -7.02 1.61
CA LYS A 67 -13.89 -7.56 0.65
C LYS A 67 -15.28 -7.72 1.27
N GLY A 68 -15.35 -8.19 2.51
CA GLY A 68 -16.62 -8.30 3.23
C GLY A 68 -17.32 -6.96 3.40
N ALA A 69 -16.56 -5.92 3.70
CA ALA A 69 -17.11 -4.55 3.80
C ALA A 69 -17.57 -4.05 2.43
N PHE A 70 -16.80 -4.30 1.37
CA PHE A 70 -17.17 -3.90 0.01
C PHE A 70 -18.46 -4.60 -0.46
N ALA A 71 -18.63 -5.87 -0.14
CA ALA A 71 -19.83 -6.62 -0.50
C ALA A 71 -21.11 -6.03 0.11
N LYS A 72 -20.97 -5.34 1.24
CA LYS A 72 -22.09 -4.69 1.94
C LYS A 72 -22.29 -3.23 1.53
N SER A 73 -21.44 -2.70 0.65
CA SER A 73 -21.53 -1.31 0.19
C SER A 73 -22.71 -1.13 -0.75
N ASP A 74 -23.25 0.10 -0.77
CA ASP A 74 -24.28 0.52 -1.73
C ASP A 74 -23.69 0.87 -3.09
N GLU A 75 -22.37 1.03 -3.20
CA GLU A 75 -21.68 1.35 -4.45
C GLU A 75 -21.51 0.09 -5.30
N PRO A 76 -22.08 0.02 -6.53
CA PRO A 76 -22.03 -1.19 -7.35
C PRO A 76 -20.62 -1.68 -7.65
N LYS A 77 -19.67 -0.79 -7.89
CA LYS A 77 -18.27 -1.17 -8.18
C LYS A 77 -17.61 -1.82 -6.98
N LEU A 78 -17.90 -1.35 -5.77
CA LEU A 78 -17.37 -1.93 -4.55
C LEU A 78 -18.02 -3.28 -4.27
N GLN A 79 -19.32 -3.41 -4.48
CA GLN A 79 -20.00 -4.70 -4.35
C GLN A 79 -19.39 -5.75 -5.27
N GLU A 80 -19.11 -5.40 -6.51
CA GLU A 80 -18.48 -6.28 -7.47
C GLU A 80 -17.12 -6.77 -6.98
N ARG A 81 -16.30 -5.86 -6.47
CA ARG A 81 -14.99 -6.21 -5.88
C ARG A 81 -15.13 -7.13 -4.68
N GLY A 82 -16.12 -6.87 -3.81
CA GLY A 82 -16.37 -7.68 -2.63
C GLY A 82 -16.75 -9.12 -2.95
N HIS A 83 -17.44 -9.35 -4.07
CA HIS A 83 -17.85 -10.66 -4.51
C HIS A 83 -16.86 -11.34 -5.46
N SER A 84 -15.85 -10.64 -5.93
CA SER A 84 -14.84 -11.18 -6.83
C SER A 84 -13.85 -12.08 -6.09
N LYS A 85 -13.70 -13.32 -6.53
CA LYS A 85 -12.69 -14.23 -5.95
C LYS A 85 -11.28 -13.81 -6.30
N ALA A 86 -11.09 -13.13 -7.42
CA ALA A 86 -9.77 -12.69 -7.90
C ALA A 86 -9.30 -11.39 -7.27
N TYR A 87 -10.19 -10.63 -6.65
CA TYR A 87 -9.83 -9.32 -6.11
C TYR A 87 -8.91 -9.43 -4.90
N CYS A 88 -7.83 -8.67 -4.93
CA CYS A 88 -6.89 -8.55 -3.82
C CYS A 88 -6.53 -7.07 -3.64
N CYS A 89 -6.85 -6.49 -2.49
CA CYS A 89 -6.65 -5.06 -2.24
C CYS A 89 -5.18 -4.65 -2.19
N TYR A 90 -4.28 -5.60 -1.96
CA TYR A 90 -2.84 -5.34 -1.88
C TYR A 90 -2.06 -5.97 -3.06
N TYR A 91 -2.75 -6.42 -4.10
CA TYR A 91 -2.16 -6.97 -5.33
C TYR A 91 -1.19 -8.13 -5.07
N HIS A 92 -1.44 -8.93 -4.03
CA HIS A 92 -0.58 -10.05 -3.61
C HIS A 92 0.86 -9.64 -3.28
N ALA A 93 1.08 -8.38 -2.89
CA ALA A 93 2.40 -7.92 -2.44
C ALA A 93 2.78 -8.60 -1.12
N PRO A 94 4.08 -8.93 -0.89
CA PRO A 94 4.51 -9.58 0.36
C PRO A 94 4.57 -8.64 1.57
N THR A 95 4.45 -7.35 1.34
CA THR A 95 4.39 -6.33 2.41
C THR A 95 3.28 -5.35 2.11
#